data_b30798e0ce8ce90233382ce0c0fcb70f
#
_entry.id   b30798e0ce8ce90233382ce0c0fcb70f
#
_cell.length_a   1.000
_cell.length_b   1.000
_cell.length_c   1.000
_cell.angle_alpha   90.00
_cell.angle_beta   90.00
_cell.angle_gamma   90.00
#
_symmetry.space_group_name_H-M   'P 1'
#
loop_
_entity.id
_entity.type
_entity.pdbx_description
1 polymer ?
#
loop_
_entity_poly.entity_id
_entity_poly.type
_entity_poly.pdbx_seq_one_letter_code
_entity_poly.pdbx_strand_id
1 'polypeptide(L)'
;MVTPIEAAPGLLAFLVIIVLSQFIHEIVEKLAPAVKLPTALYIIFVGMIVTYPGLLPCSDFVNVSVGKVSMLSMCTPILAYSGISAAKDLKTFKAQGVAIVLTTLFALAGTFLGSAVIAQLVMKATGVF
;
A
#
# COMPACT_ATOMS: atom_id res chain seq x y z
N MET A 1 -19.20 9.35 -11.50
CA MET A 1 -17.91 9.97 -11.17
C MET A 1 -17.95 10.42 -9.72
N VAL A 2 -17.03 9.99 -8.91
CA VAL A 2 -16.95 10.42 -7.49
C VAL A 2 -16.35 11.83 -7.47
N THR A 3 -17.04 12.78 -6.84
CA THR A 3 -16.55 14.15 -6.72
C THR A 3 -15.44 14.22 -5.65
N PRO A 4 -14.51 15.19 -5.71
CA PRO A 4 -13.49 15.36 -4.67
C PRO A 4 -14.06 15.52 -3.26
N ILE A 5 -15.24 16.14 -3.17
CA ILE A 5 -15.95 16.35 -1.88
C ILE A 5 -16.45 15.02 -1.32
N GLU A 6 -16.91 14.11 -2.18
CA GLU A 6 -17.36 12.77 -1.75
C GLU A 6 -16.20 11.85 -1.35
N ALA A 7 -15.00 12.09 -1.91
CA ALA A 7 -13.79 11.36 -1.57
C ALA A 7 -13.10 11.89 -0.30
N ALA A 8 -13.39 13.11 0.12
CA ALA A 8 -12.77 13.75 1.29
C ALA A 8 -12.86 12.92 2.58
N PRO A 9 -14.01 12.34 2.97
CA PRO A 9 -14.10 11.49 4.16
C PRO A 9 -13.19 10.26 4.07
N GLY A 10 -13.05 9.64 2.90
CA GLY A 10 -12.16 8.50 2.68
C GLY A 10 -10.69 8.88 2.82
N LEU A 11 -10.29 10.02 2.29
CA LEU A 11 -8.93 10.54 2.43
C LEU A 11 -8.60 10.90 3.88
N LEU A 12 -9.54 11.48 4.62
CA LEU A 12 -9.40 11.75 6.06
C LEU A 12 -9.26 10.45 6.85
N ALA A 13 -10.01 9.40 6.51
CA ALA A 13 -9.89 8.08 7.12
C ALA A 13 -8.49 7.49 6.90
N PHE A 14 -7.95 7.56 5.69
CA PHE A 14 -6.57 7.14 5.41
C PHE A 14 -5.55 7.93 6.23
N LEU A 15 -5.71 9.23 6.32
CA LEU A 15 -4.81 10.09 7.09
C LEU A 15 -4.82 9.72 8.58
N VAL A 16 -5.99 9.49 9.16
CA VAL A 16 -6.14 9.05 10.55
C VAL A 16 -5.47 7.69 10.77
N ILE A 17 -5.68 6.73 9.87
CA ILE A 17 -5.04 5.41 9.93
C ILE A 17 -3.51 5.53 9.88
N ILE A 18 -2.98 6.34 8.99
CA ILE A 18 -1.53 6.57 8.86
C ILE A 18 -0.96 7.20 10.14
N VAL A 19 -1.60 8.23 10.67
CA VAL A 19 -1.15 8.90 11.91
C VAL A 19 -1.18 7.95 13.10
N LEU A 20 -2.25 7.18 13.26
CA LEU A 20 -2.34 6.15 14.31
C LEU A 20 -1.27 5.09 14.17
N SER A 21 -1.00 4.64 12.95
CA SER A 21 0.03 3.65 12.66
C SER A 21 1.44 4.16 13.00
N GLN A 22 1.75 5.41 12.66
CA GLN A 22 3.01 6.04 13.04
C GLN A 22 3.16 6.16 14.55
N PHE A 23 2.09 6.53 15.25
CA PHE A 23 2.08 6.63 16.70
C PHE A 23 2.36 5.27 17.36
N ILE A 24 1.72 4.21 16.88
CA ILE A 24 1.95 2.84 17.32
C ILE A 24 3.38 2.41 17.02
N HIS A 25 3.91 2.75 15.83
CA HIS A 25 5.28 2.44 15.45
C HIS A 25 6.29 3.08 16.41
N GLU A 26 6.14 4.36 16.75
CA GLU A 26 7.00 5.04 17.74
C GLU A 26 6.93 4.40 19.12
N ILE A 27 5.73 4.00 19.57
CA ILE A 27 5.56 3.33 20.87
C ILE A 27 6.24 1.97 20.86
N VAL A 28 6.06 1.18 19.81
CA VAL A 28 6.67 -0.14 19.69
C VAL A 28 8.19 -0.05 19.57
N GLU A 29 8.71 0.93 18.86
CA GLU A 29 10.15 1.17 18.74
C GLU A 29 10.79 1.54 20.08
N LYS A 30 10.09 2.30 20.92
CA LYS A 30 10.54 2.62 22.28
C LYS A 30 10.48 1.43 23.23
N LEU A 31 9.48 0.57 23.08
CA LEU A 31 9.28 -0.62 23.93
C LEU A 31 10.15 -1.81 23.54
N ALA A 32 10.41 -1.97 22.25
CA ALA A 32 11.16 -3.09 21.70
C ALA A 32 12.11 -2.62 20.59
N PRO A 33 13.25 -1.99 20.92
CA PRO A 33 14.19 -1.46 19.92
C PRO A 33 14.83 -2.53 19.04
N ALA A 34 14.70 -3.81 19.42
CA ALA A 34 15.20 -4.95 18.65
C ALA A 34 14.33 -5.28 17.41
N VAL A 35 13.07 -4.82 17.37
CA VAL A 35 12.12 -5.12 16.32
C VAL A 35 12.00 -3.93 15.38
N LYS A 36 12.83 -3.91 14.34
CA LYS A 36 12.77 -2.90 13.26
C LYS A 36 11.81 -3.39 12.18
N LEU A 37 10.52 -3.18 12.39
CA LEU A 37 9.51 -3.50 11.38
C LEU A 37 9.25 -2.27 10.49
N PRO A 38 9.01 -2.47 9.17
CA PRO A 38 8.63 -1.38 8.28
C PRO A 38 7.28 -0.77 8.71
N THR A 39 7.16 0.55 8.62
CA THR A 39 5.94 1.30 8.96
C THR A 39 4.71 0.78 8.19
N ALA A 40 4.92 0.27 6.97
CA ALA A 40 3.86 -0.32 6.16
C ALA A 40 3.11 -1.47 6.84
N LEU A 41 3.79 -2.31 7.62
CA LEU A 41 3.15 -3.39 8.38
C LEU A 41 2.15 -2.85 9.41
N TYR A 42 2.52 -1.78 10.13
CA TYR A 42 1.63 -1.15 11.11
C TYR A 42 0.40 -0.54 10.43
N ILE A 43 0.58 0.10 9.28
CA ILE A 43 -0.52 0.67 8.49
C ILE A 43 -1.49 -0.44 8.07
N ILE A 44 -0.99 -1.57 7.60
CA ILE A 44 -1.81 -2.71 7.21
C ILE A 44 -2.59 -3.27 8.41
N PHE A 45 -1.94 -3.51 9.54
CA PHE A 45 -2.60 -4.03 10.73
C PHE A 45 -3.67 -3.09 11.29
N VAL A 46 -3.35 -1.81 11.41
CA VAL A 46 -4.32 -0.81 11.89
C VAL A 46 -5.48 -0.69 10.91
N GLY A 47 -5.20 -0.67 9.61
CA GLY A 47 -6.22 -0.67 8.58
C GLY A 47 -7.14 -1.89 8.67
N MET A 48 -6.61 -3.08 8.85
CA MET A 48 -7.39 -4.30 9.03
C MET A 48 -8.31 -4.23 10.25
N ILE A 49 -7.80 -3.76 11.39
CA ILE A 49 -8.58 -3.64 12.63
C ILE A 49 -9.70 -2.61 12.46
N VAL A 50 -9.40 -1.46 11.86
CA VAL A 50 -10.37 -0.37 11.69
C VAL A 50 -11.46 -0.72 10.68
N THR A 51 -11.12 -1.49 9.64
CA THR A 51 -12.07 -1.87 8.59
C THR A 51 -12.82 -3.17 8.88
N TYR A 52 -12.46 -3.91 9.94
CA TYR A 52 -13.12 -5.15 10.27
C TYR A 52 -14.58 -4.91 10.68
N PRO A 53 -15.55 -5.48 9.96
CA PRO A 53 -16.96 -5.28 10.25
C PRO A 53 -17.33 -5.86 11.62
N GLY A 54 -17.96 -5.04 12.45
CA GLY A 54 -18.42 -5.44 13.77
C GLY A 54 -17.45 -5.22 14.93
N LEU A 55 -16.19 -4.86 14.66
CA LEU A 55 -15.22 -4.58 15.73
C LEU A 55 -15.35 -3.16 16.28
N LEU A 56 -15.56 -2.20 15.40
CA LEU A 56 -15.74 -0.80 15.73
C LEU A 56 -17.06 -0.28 15.16
N PRO A 57 -17.80 0.59 15.89
CA PRO A 57 -19.04 1.15 15.39
C PRO A 57 -18.86 2.06 14.16
N CYS A 58 -17.65 2.55 13.93
CA CYS A 58 -17.31 3.37 12.77
C CYS A 58 -16.75 2.59 11.58
N SER A 59 -16.61 1.27 11.68
CA SER A 59 -16.03 0.45 10.60
C SER A 59 -16.84 0.52 9.29
N ASP A 60 -18.16 0.52 9.38
CA ASP A 60 -19.03 0.66 8.21
C ASP A 60 -18.89 2.02 7.55
N PHE A 61 -18.79 3.09 8.34
CA PHE A 61 -18.55 4.44 7.83
C PHE A 61 -17.19 4.53 7.12
N VAL A 62 -16.16 3.94 7.71
CA VAL A 62 -14.81 3.90 7.13
C VAL A 62 -14.81 3.11 5.83
N ASN A 63 -15.44 1.94 5.79
CA ASN A 63 -15.53 1.10 4.58
C ASN A 63 -16.26 1.81 3.45
N VAL A 64 -17.39 2.44 3.74
CA VAL A 64 -18.16 3.21 2.75
C VAL A 64 -17.37 4.42 2.25
N SER A 65 -16.71 5.13 3.14
CA SER A 65 -15.92 6.32 2.80
C SER A 65 -14.68 5.97 1.99
N VAL A 66 -13.96 4.92 2.38
CA VAL A 66 -12.78 4.42 1.65
C VAL A 66 -13.17 3.84 0.30
N GLY A 67 -14.32 3.15 0.21
CA GLY A 67 -14.83 2.60 -1.04
C GLY A 67 -15.14 3.66 -2.11
N LYS A 68 -15.38 4.92 -1.70
CA LYS A 68 -15.55 6.04 -2.63
C LYS A 68 -14.24 6.57 -3.19
N VAL A 69 -13.11 6.25 -2.56
CA VAL A 69 -11.79 6.63 -3.06
C VAL A 69 -11.35 5.64 -4.12
N SER A 70 -11.32 6.07 -5.37
CA SER A 70 -10.86 5.22 -6.47
C SER A 70 -9.36 4.97 -6.36
N MET A 71 -8.97 3.71 -6.27
CA MET A 71 -7.56 3.30 -6.29
C MET A 71 -6.85 3.82 -7.55
N LEU A 72 -7.55 3.79 -8.68
CA LEU A 72 -7.00 4.27 -9.95
C LEU A 72 -6.67 5.77 -9.91
N SER A 73 -7.53 6.57 -9.28
CA SER A 73 -7.29 8.00 -9.09
C SER A 73 -6.11 8.29 -8.15
N MET A 74 -5.86 7.41 -7.20
CA MET A 74 -4.72 7.52 -6.29
C MET A 74 -3.38 7.13 -6.94
N CYS A 75 -3.40 6.31 -7.98
CA CYS A 75 -2.19 5.89 -8.68
C CYS A 75 -1.43 7.08 -9.30
N THR A 76 -2.13 8.06 -9.82
CA THR A 76 -1.51 9.23 -10.48
C THR A 76 -0.65 10.05 -9.52
N PRO A 77 -1.14 10.53 -8.35
CA PRO A 77 -0.30 11.24 -7.39
C PRO A 77 0.81 10.37 -6.79
N ILE A 78 0.58 9.07 -6.61
CA ILE A 78 1.61 8.14 -6.12
C ILE A 78 2.76 8.03 -7.13
N LEU A 79 2.45 7.87 -8.41
CA LEU A 79 3.44 7.82 -9.49
C LEU A 79 4.20 9.13 -9.62
N ALA A 80 3.51 10.28 -9.53
CA ALA A 80 4.13 11.59 -9.54
C ALA A 80 5.10 11.78 -8.37
N TYR A 81 4.70 11.40 -7.16
CA TYR A 81 5.55 11.44 -5.97
C TYR A 81 6.78 10.55 -6.13
N SER A 82 6.60 9.33 -6.62
CA SER A 82 7.68 8.39 -6.89
C SER A 82 8.67 8.94 -7.92
N GLY A 83 8.16 9.57 -8.98
CA GLY A 83 8.97 10.21 -10.00
C GLY A 83 9.81 11.38 -9.46
N ILE A 84 9.21 12.24 -8.64
CA ILE A 84 9.92 13.35 -7.99
C ILE A 84 10.97 12.84 -7.01
N SER A 85 10.64 11.80 -6.25
CA SER A 85 11.60 11.19 -5.31
C SER A 85 12.78 10.55 -6.03
N ALA A 86 12.54 9.87 -7.13
CA ALA A 86 13.57 9.30 -7.99
C ALA A 86 14.45 10.38 -8.63
N ALA A 87 13.87 11.52 -9.02
CA ALA A 87 14.60 12.64 -9.62
C ALA A 87 15.61 13.30 -8.65
N LYS A 88 15.40 13.22 -7.35
CA LYS A 88 16.35 13.72 -6.35
C LYS A 88 17.66 12.91 -6.35
N ASP A 89 17.61 11.64 -6.72
CA ASP A 89 18.75 10.73 -6.73
C ASP A 89 19.30 10.45 -8.14
N LEU A 90 19.19 11.43 -9.05
CA LEU A 90 19.64 11.30 -10.44
C LEU A 90 21.11 10.88 -10.58
N LYS A 91 21.97 11.26 -9.65
CA LYS A 91 23.39 10.84 -9.66
C LYS A 91 23.52 9.33 -9.47
N THR A 92 22.77 8.77 -8.53
CA THR A 92 22.71 7.32 -8.29
C THR A 92 22.08 6.59 -9.46
N PHE A 93 21.02 7.16 -10.04
CA PHE A 93 20.38 6.64 -11.24
C PHE A 93 21.32 6.55 -12.43
N LYS A 94 22.10 7.59 -12.69
CA LYS A 94 23.10 7.61 -13.78
C LYS A 94 24.22 6.61 -13.56
N ALA A 95 24.66 6.43 -12.31
CA ALA A 95 25.73 5.50 -11.97
C ALA A 95 25.27 4.03 -12.08
N GLN A 96 24.01 3.74 -11.79
CA GLN A 96 23.44 2.39 -11.72
C GLN A 96 22.38 2.13 -12.79
N GLY A 97 22.30 2.95 -13.83
CA GLY A 97 21.20 2.92 -14.80
C GLY A 97 20.95 1.54 -15.41
N VAL A 98 21.99 0.83 -15.81
CA VAL A 98 21.85 -0.52 -16.39
C VAL A 98 21.35 -1.52 -15.34
N ALA A 99 21.87 -1.46 -14.13
CA ALA A 99 21.44 -2.35 -13.04
C ALA A 99 19.98 -2.11 -12.67
N ILE A 100 19.53 -0.85 -12.62
CA ILE A 100 18.13 -0.50 -12.33
C ILE A 100 17.20 -1.03 -13.42
N VAL A 101 17.55 -0.86 -14.70
CA VAL A 101 16.73 -1.37 -15.83
C VAL A 101 16.63 -2.90 -15.78
N LEU A 102 17.74 -3.58 -15.58
CA LEU A 102 17.75 -5.04 -15.46
C LEU A 102 16.92 -5.53 -14.27
N THR A 103 17.12 -4.92 -13.11
CA THR A 103 16.37 -5.27 -11.89
C THR A 103 14.86 -5.05 -12.09
N THR A 104 14.47 -3.94 -12.73
CA THR A 104 13.07 -3.65 -13.02
C THR A 104 12.47 -4.69 -13.97
N LEU A 105 13.17 -5.05 -15.03
CA LEU A 105 12.72 -6.08 -15.97
C LEU A 105 12.57 -7.45 -15.29
N PHE A 106 13.55 -7.86 -14.50
CA PHE A 106 13.48 -9.10 -13.73
C PHE A 106 12.37 -9.08 -12.68
N ALA A 107 12.17 -7.95 -12.00
CA ALA A 107 11.09 -7.80 -11.03
C ALA A 107 9.71 -7.90 -11.69
N LEU A 108 9.52 -7.23 -12.83
CA LEU A 108 8.27 -7.30 -13.60
C LEU A 108 7.99 -8.72 -14.09
N ALA A 109 8.98 -9.36 -14.71
CA ALA A 109 8.86 -10.74 -15.19
C ALA A 109 8.58 -11.70 -14.03
N GLY A 110 9.34 -11.58 -12.94
CA GLY A 110 9.18 -12.44 -11.75
C GLY A 110 7.83 -12.25 -11.07
N THR A 111 7.37 -11.04 -10.94
CA THR A 111 6.03 -10.74 -10.37
C THR A 111 4.92 -11.30 -11.24
N PHE A 112 5.00 -11.08 -12.55
CA PHE A 112 4.00 -11.58 -13.49
C PHE A 112 3.96 -13.10 -13.54
N LEU A 113 5.09 -13.75 -13.73
CA LEU A 113 5.19 -15.21 -13.79
C LEU A 113 4.84 -15.85 -12.44
N GLY A 114 5.33 -15.28 -11.34
CA GLY A 114 5.04 -15.77 -10.00
C GLY A 114 3.56 -15.71 -9.67
N SER A 115 2.91 -14.59 -9.94
CA SER A 115 1.46 -14.45 -9.70
C SER A 115 0.64 -15.36 -10.59
N ALA A 116 1.03 -15.54 -11.87
CA ALA A 116 0.35 -16.44 -12.79
C ALA A 116 0.45 -17.92 -12.36
N VAL A 117 1.64 -18.35 -11.90
CA VAL A 117 1.84 -19.72 -11.39
C VAL A 117 1.02 -19.95 -10.12
N ILE A 118 1.04 -19.03 -9.18
CA ILE A 118 0.26 -19.14 -7.93
C ILE A 118 -1.24 -19.16 -8.25
N ALA A 119 -1.71 -18.26 -9.10
CA ALA A 119 -3.10 -18.22 -9.52
C ALA A 119 -3.54 -19.54 -10.17
N GLN A 120 -2.72 -20.10 -11.05
CA GLN A 120 -3.00 -21.36 -11.71
C GLN A 120 -3.04 -22.54 -10.73
N LEU A 121 -2.11 -22.58 -9.77
CA LEU A 121 -2.11 -23.61 -8.73
C LEU A 121 -3.38 -23.53 -7.86
N VAL A 122 -3.76 -22.33 -7.45
CA VAL A 122 -4.96 -22.12 -6.64
C VAL A 122 -6.21 -22.50 -7.41
N MET A 123 -6.35 -22.06 -8.66
CA MET A 123 -7.50 -22.41 -9.50
C MET A 123 -7.61 -23.90 -9.75
N LYS A 124 -6.48 -24.59 -9.95
CA LYS A 124 -6.44 -26.05 -10.12
C LYS A 124 -6.80 -26.77 -8.81
N ALA A 125 -6.36 -26.26 -7.67
CA ALA A 125 -6.69 -26.83 -6.35
C ALA A 125 -8.15 -26.61 -5.98
N THR A 126 -8.74 -25.49 -6.39
CA THR A 126 -10.17 -25.17 -6.13
C THR A 126 -11.13 -25.77 -7.17
N GLY A 127 -10.62 -26.45 -8.19
CA GLY A 127 -11.45 -27.14 -9.18
C GLY A 127 -12.14 -26.21 -10.20
N VAL A 128 -11.63 -24.99 -10.38
CA VAL A 128 -12.13 -24.03 -11.38
C VAL A 128 -11.66 -24.38 -12.79
N PHE A 129 -10.59 -25.19 -12.92
CA PHE A 129 -10.10 -25.78 -14.15
C PHE A 129 -9.93 -27.28 -13.98
#